data_ed57b4cb2183703f9a3737fab8555cd8
#
_entry.id   ed57b4cb2183703f9a3737fab8555cd8
#
_cell.length_a   1.000
_cell.length_b   1.000
_cell.length_c   1.000
_cell.angle_alpha   90.00
_cell.angle_beta   90.00
_cell.angle_gamma   90.00
#
_symmetry.space_group_name_H-M   'P 1'
#
loop_
_entity.id
_entity.type
_entity.pdbx_description
1 polymer ?
#
loop_
_entity_poly.entity_id
_entity_poly.type
_entity_poly.pdbx_seq_one_letter_code
_entity_poly.pdbx_strand_id
1 'polypeptide(L)'
;MDDPKNAESLLAIWKSYDNGNVSAAKDLFADTISAELGDGMIVRSSRDSMLAQVQAVRNSFKSAIDQVDAVMAVKSTDRNEHWVLIWGTETDTYKSGKVDSTHLQETWRFNKNGKADLVFQYKRPGTPPMRSK
;
A
#
# COMPACT_ATOMS: atom_id res chain seq x y z
N MET A 1 -1.56 -20.10 -6.58
CA MET A 1 -2.59 -19.37 -5.81
C MET A 1 -2.37 -19.60 -4.33
N ASP A 2 -2.64 -18.63 -3.53
CA ASP A 2 -2.52 -18.73 -2.09
C ASP A 2 -3.86 -18.38 -1.45
N ASP A 3 -3.95 -18.54 -0.13
CA ASP A 3 -5.13 -18.19 0.63
C ASP A 3 -5.46 -16.71 0.43
N PRO A 4 -6.69 -16.34 0.08
CA PRO A 4 -7.05 -14.94 -0.15
C PRO A 4 -7.07 -14.08 1.11
N LYS A 5 -6.88 -14.67 2.29
CA LYS A 5 -6.93 -13.92 3.55
C LYS A 5 -5.92 -12.77 3.57
N ASN A 6 -4.70 -13.01 3.07
CA ASN A 6 -3.69 -11.95 3.04
C ASN A 6 -4.06 -10.83 2.06
N ALA A 7 -4.73 -11.18 0.95
CA ALA A 7 -5.24 -10.16 0.03
C ALA A 7 -6.31 -9.30 0.70
N GLU A 8 -7.19 -9.92 1.49
CA GLU A 8 -8.19 -9.18 2.27
C GLU A 8 -7.54 -8.25 3.27
N SER A 9 -6.47 -8.71 3.95
CA SER A 9 -5.72 -7.88 4.87
C SER A 9 -5.11 -6.67 4.16
N LEU A 10 -4.53 -6.87 2.98
CA LEU A 10 -3.94 -5.76 2.23
C LEU A 10 -5.00 -4.76 1.79
N LEU A 11 -6.16 -5.22 1.36
CA LEU A 11 -7.26 -4.31 1.01
C LEU A 11 -7.68 -3.48 2.21
N ALA A 12 -7.71 -4.07 3.41
CA ALA A 12 -8.02 -3.35 4.64
C ALA A 12 -6.94 -2.31 4.96
N ILE A 13 -5.66 -2.62 4.72
CA ILE A 13 -4.56 -1.69 4.89
C ILE A 13 -4.74 -0.48 3.97
N TRP A 14 -4.99 -0.72 2.69
CA TRP A 14 -5.21 0.35 1.73
C TRP A 14 -6.44 1.20 2.11
N LYS A 15 -7.49 0.55 2.57
CA LYS A 15 -8.72 1.27 2.98
C LYS A 15 -8.47 2.16 4.19
N SER A 16 -7.63 1.72 5.13
CA SER A 16 -7.29 2.53 6.30
C SER A 16 -6.58 3.83 5.90
N TYR A 17 -5.74 3.77 4.87
CA TYR A 17 -5.09 4.96 4.33
C TYR A 17 -6.11 5.90 3.69
N ASP A 18 -6.99 5.35 2.86
CA ASP A 18 -8.05 6.16 2.25
C ASP A 18 -8.89 6.87 3.30
N ASN A 19 -9.24 6.16 4.35
CA ASN A 19 -10.06 6.70 5.44
C ASN A 19 -9.33 7.71 6.31
N GLY A 20 -8.01 7.87 6.12
CA GLY A 20 -7.23 8.83 6.89
C GLY A 20 -6.85 8.35 8.28
N ASN A 21 -6.96 7.05 8.56
CA ASN A 21 -6.63 6.47 9.86
C ASN A 21 -5.88 5.16 9.66
N VAL A 22 -4.56 5.28 9.44
CA VAL A 22 -3.73 4.10 9.16
C VAL A 22 -3.61 3.17 10.37
N SER A 23 -3.77 3.69 11.58
CA SER A 23 -3.70 2.88 12.80
C SER A 23 -4.85 1.87 12.91
N ALA A 24 -5.93 2.08 12.15
CA ALA A 24 -7.03 1.11 12.13
C ALA A 24 -6.58 -0.26 11.60
N ALA A 25 -5.51 -0.31 10.82
CA ALA A 25 -4.97 -1.54 10.28
C ALA A 25 -3.72 -2.03 11.05
N LYS A 26 -3.45 -1.46 12.22
CA LYS A 26 -2.23 -1.72 12.98
C LYS A 26 -1.96 -3.21 13.19
N ASP A 27 -2.99 -3.97 13.51
CA ASP A 27 -2.84 -5.39 13.82
C ASP A 27 -2.52 -6.26 12.61
N LEU A 28 -2.57 -5.69 11.41
CA LEU A 28 -2.23 -6.42 10.19
C LEU A 28 -0.73 -6.32 9.84
N PHE A 29 0.03 -5.57 10.61
CA PHE A 29 1.47 -5.39 10.40
C PHE A 29 2.28 -6.15 11.45
N ALA A 30 3.44 -6.65 11.04
CA ALA A 30 4.42 -7.21 11.97
C ALA A 30 5.05 -6.09 12.80
N ASP A 31 5.75 -6.46 13.87
CA ASP A 31 6.37 -5.49 14.78
C ASP A 31 7.44 -4.66 14.09
N THR A 32 8.12 -5.23 13.10
CA THR A 32 9.15 -4.56 12.30
C THR A 32 8.78 -4.67 10.84
N ILE A 33 8.89 -3.54 10.13
CA ILE A 33 8.50 -3.43 8.73
C ILE A 33 9.68 -2.92 7.91
N SER A 34 9.87 -3.52 6.73
CA SER A 34 10.78 -3.01 5.71
C SER A 34 9.95 -2.55 4.52
N ALA A 35 10.31 -1.40 3.97
CA ALA A 35 9.63 -0.85 2.81
C ALA A 35 10.63 -0.26 1.83
N GLU A 36 10.49 -0.61 0.56
CA GLU A 36 11.24 0.01 -0.53
C GLU A 36 10.22 0.74 -1.39
N LEU A 37 10.28 2.06 -1.32
CA LEU A 37 9.24 2.92 -1.88
C LEU A 37 9.55 3.34 -3.32
N GLY A 38 8.51 3.78 -4.03
CA GLY A 38 8.62 4.10 -5.44
C GLY A 38 9.54 5.27 -5.77
N ASP A 39 9.89 6.09 -4.78
CA ASP A 39 10.85 7.18 -4.94
C ASP A 39 12.30 6.75 -4.64
N GLY A 40 12.51 5.47 -4.34
CA GLY A 40 13.82 4.93 -4.01
C GLY A 40 14.15 4.94 -2.53
N MET A 41 13.27 5.47 -1.70
CA MET A 41 13.50 5.48 -0.25
C MET A 41 13.38 4.07 0.32
N ILE A 42 14.33 3.70 1.18
CA ILE A 42 14.31 2.43 1.90
C ILE A 42 14.08 2.74 3.36
N VAL A 43 13.03 2.16 3.92
CA VAL A 43 12.65 2.34 5.33
C VAL A 43 12.68 0.99 6.01
N ARG A 44 13.29 0.97 7.19
CA ARG A 44 13.28 -0.21 8.05
C ARG A 44 13.04 0.29 9.46
N SER A 45 11.89 -0.02 10.01
CA SER A 45 11.49 0.59 11.27
C SER A 45 10.52 -0.30 12.03
N SER A 46 10.24 0.12 13.27
CA SER A 46 9.15 -0.49 14.02
C SER A 46 7.81 -0.16 13.35
N ARG A 47 6.84 -0.99 13.61
CA ARG A 47 5.47 -0.78 13.11
C ARG A 47 4.94 0.60 13.51
N ASP A 48 5.09 0.97 14.77
CA ASP A 48 4.53 2.23 15.26
C ASP A 48 5.20 3.43 14.60
N SER A 49 6.51 3.37 14.41
CA SER A 49 7.23 4.44 13.71
C SER A 49 6.79 4.56 12.26
N MET A 50 6.65 3.43 11.57
CA MET A 50 6.20 3.41 10.18
C MET A 50 4.79 3.98 10.06
N LEU A 51 3.87 3.56 10.93
CA LEU A 51 2.49 4.07 10.90
C LEU A 51 2.43 5.56 11.16
N ALA A 52 3.27 6.08 12.06
CA ALA A 52 3.32 7.51 12.32
C ALA A 52 3.79 8.28 11.07
N GLN A 53 4.79 7.76 10.37
CA GLN A 53 5.29 8.38 9.14
C GLN A 53 4.25 8.36 8.03
N VAL A 54 3.57 7.24 7.83
CA VAL A 54 2.53 7.11 6.81
C VAL A 54 1.34 8.03 7.15
N GLN A 55 0.96 8.10 8.43
CA GLN A 55 -0.12 8.98 8.85
C GLN A 55 0.23 10.45 8.56
N ALA A 56 1.47 10.85 8.80
CA ALA A 56 1.91 12.20 8.50
C ALA A 56 1.79 12.53 7.01
N VAL A 57 2.19 11.60 6.15
CA VAL A 57 2.04 11.76 4.70
C VAL A 57 0.57 11.88 4.34
N ARG A 58 -0.27 11.00 4.88
CA ARG A 58 -1.71 11.00 4.61
C ARG A 58 -2.36 12.33 5.06
N ASN A 59 -1.93 12.85 6.20
CA ASN A 59 -2.47 14.10 6.74
C ASN A 59 -2.12 15.32 5.89
N SER A 60 -1.15 15.21 4.99
CA SER A 60 -0.80 16.30 4.08
C SER A 60 -1.83 16.46 2.96
N PHE A 61 -2.70 15.48 2.77
CA PHE A 61 -3.75 15.51 1.75
C PHE A 61 -5.11 15.79 2.38
N LYS A 62 -5.95 16.49 1.62
CA LYS A 62 -7.35 16.65 1.99
C LYS A 62 -8.07 15.31 1.86
N SER A 63 -7.77 14.57 0.80
CA SER A 63 -8.29 13.22 0.60
C SER A 63 -7.33 12.40 -0.23
N ALA A 64 -7.39 11.09 -0.06
CA ALA A 64 -6.68 10.12 -0.88
C ALA A 64 -7.64 8.97 -1.15
N ILE A 65 -7.79 8.62 -2.40
CA ILE A 65 -8.71 7.55 -2.80
C ILE A 65 -7.94 6.58 -3.69
N ASP A 66 -7.91 5.33 -3.28
CA ASP A 66 -7.30 4.25 -4.06
C ASP A 66 -8.37 3.45 -4.76
N GLN A 67 -8.20 3.30 -6.06
CA GLN A 67 -9.04 2.42 -6.86
C GLN A 67 -8.21 1.20 -7.21
N VAL A 68 -8.65 0.03 -6.75
CA VAL A 68 -7.92 -1.22 -6.97
C VAL A 68 -8.28 -1.79 -8.33
N ASP A 69 -7.27 -2.05 -9.15
CA ASP A 69 -7.47 -2.69 -10.46
C ASP A 69 -7.39 -4.21 -10.34
N ALA A 70 -6.45 -4.71 -9.56
CA ALA A 70 -6.29 -6.16 -9.36
C ALA A 70 -5.52 -6.42 -8.07
N VAL A 71 -5.85 -7.50 -7.40
CA VAL A 71 -5.13 -7.98 -6.22
C VAL A 71 -5.10 -9.50 -6.26
N MET A 72 -3.97 -10.08 -5.88
CA MET A 72 -3.85 -11.53 -5.85
C MET A 72 -2.87 -11.98 -4.77
N ALA A 73 -3.21 -13.07 -4.11
CA ALA A 73 -2.33 -13.72 -3.14
C ALA A 73 -1.60 -14.86 -3.84
N VAL A 74 -0.29 -14.89 -3.69
CA VAL A 74 0.57 -15.89 -4.33
C VAL A 74 1.58 -16.41 -3.32
N LYS A 75 2.15 -17.58 -3.63
CA LYS A 75 3.19 -18.17 -2.81
C LYS A 75 4.43 -18.34 -3.68
N SER A 76 5.59 -17.89 -3.18
CA SER A 76 6.82 -18.01 -3.94
C SER A 76 7.22 -19.50 -4.04
N THR A 77 7.63 -19.92 -5.23
CA THR A 77 8.00 -21.31 -5.46
C THR A 77 9.36 -21.67 -4.90
N ASP A 78 10.23 -20.66 -4.78
CA ASP A 78 11.62 -20.87 -4.35
C ASP A 78 11.82 -20.67 -2.85
N ARG A 79 11.03 -19.81 -2.21
CA ARG A 79 11.23 -19.45 -0.82
C ARG A 79 10.06 -19.83 0.09
N ASN A 80 8.98 -20.33 -0.46
CA ASN A 80 7.79 -20.73 0.29
C ASN A 80 7.23 -19.54 1.12
N GLU A 81 7.32 -18.35 0.55
CA GLU A 81 6.81 -17.12 1.19
C GLU A 81 5.45 -16.73 0.64
N HIS A 82 4.66 -16.08 1.48
CA HIS A 82 3.33 -15.60 1.11
C HIS A 82 3.41 -14.14 0.68
N TRP A 83 2.94 -13.85 -0.52
CA TRP A 83 3.00 -12.52 -1.11
C TRP A 83 1.63 -12.11 -1.62
N VAL A 84 1.37 -10.80 -1.60
CA VAL A 84 0.18 -10.23 -2.23
C VAL A 84 0.64 -9.16 -3.20
N LEU A 85 0.15 -9.26 -4.44
CA LEU A 85 0.41 -8.26 -5.47
C LEU A 85 -0.86 -7.44 -5.67
N ILE A 86 -0.71 -6.12 -5.73
CA ILE A 86 -1.84 -5.23 -5.91
C ILE A 86 -1.48 -4.13 -6.91
N TRP A 87 -2.43 -3.82 -7.77
CA TRP A 87 -2.33 -2.73 -8.74
C TRP A 87 -3.50 -1.80 -8.53
N GLY A 88 -3.25 -0.51 -8.56
CA GLY A 88 -4.31 0.46 -8.42
C GLY A 88 -3.88 1.86 -8.78
N THR A 89 -4.81 2.78 -8.67
CA THR A 89 -4.57 4.20 -8.91
C THR A 89 -4.96 4.97 -7.67
N GLU A 90 -4.03 5.75 -7.15
CA GLU A 90 -4.30 6.64 -6.03
C GLU A 90 -4.53 8.04 -6.56
N THR A 91 -5.63 8.64 -6.15
CA THR A 91 -5.95 10.04 -6.46
C THR A 91 -5.88 10.83 -5.17
N ASP A 92 -4.94 11.76 -5.12
CA ASP A 92 -4.71 12.60 -3.96
C ASP A 92 -5.22 14.00 -4.24
N THR A 93 -5.99 14.54 -3.30
CA THR A 93 -6.40 15.93 -3.33
C THR A 93 -5.63 16.65 -2.24
N TYR A 94 -4.80 17.60 -2.63
CA TYR A 94 -4.04 18.41 -1.70
C TYR A 94 -4.95 19.43 -1.00
N LYS A 95 -4.48 19.97 0.10
CA LYS A 95 -5.25 20.99 0.84
C LYS A 95 -5.46 22.26 0.02
N SER A 96 -4.59 22.49 -0.95
CA SER A 96 -4.74 23.62 -1.90
C SER A 96 -5.85 23.38 -2.93
N GLY A 97 -6.38 22.16 -3.03
CA GLY A 97 -7.35 21.78 -4.04
C GLY A 97 -6.72 21.13 -5.27
N LYS A 98 -5.39 21.14 -5.38
CA LYS A 98 -4.71 20.46 -6.47
C LYS A 98 -4.98 18.96 -6.40
N VAL A 99 -5.19 18.33 -7.54
CA VAL A 99 -5.44 16.88 -7.63
C VAL A 99 -4.31 16.23 -8.42
N ASP A 100 -3.84 15.10 -7.92
CA ASP A 100 -2.78 14.34 -8.54
C ASP A 100 -3.16 12.87 -8.58
N SER A 101 -2.72 12.14 -9.59
CA SER A 101 -2.96 10.71 -9.70
C SER A 101 -1.66 9.97 -9.90
N THR A 102 -1.55 8.82 -9.24
CA THR A 102 -0.37 7.96 -9.32
C THR A 102 -0.82 6.53 -9.52
N HIS A 103 -0.24 5.86 -10.50
CA HIS A 103 -0.45 4.43 -10.66
C HIS A 103 0.52 3.70 -9.76
N LEU A 104 -0.02 2.77 -8.97
CA LEU A 104 0.75 2.02 -7.98
C LEU A 104 0.73 0.54 -8.31
N GLN A 105 1.87 -0.09 -8.14
CA GLN A 105 1.97 -1.53 -8.04
C GLN A 105 2.76 -1.81 -6.78
N GLU A 106 2.21 -2.63 -5.90
CA GLU A 106 2.89 -2.99 -4.66
C GLU A 106 2.93 -4.49 -4.51
N THR A 107 4.02 -4.96 -3.92
CA THR A 107 4.23 -6.37 -3.63
C THR A 107 4.51 -6.45 -2.14
N TRP A 108 3.60 -7.10 -1.42
CA TRP A 108 3.64 -7.19 0.04
C TRP A 108 3.91 -8.60 0.48
N ARG A 109 4.85 -8.78 1.41
CA ARG A 109 5.08 -10.09 2.02
C ARG A 109 4.35 -10.16 3.35
N PHE A 110 3.67 -11.30 3.57
CA PHE A 110 3.00 -11.60 4.83
C PHE A 110 3.71 -12.78 5.48
N ASN A 111 4.00 -12.66 6.77
CA ASN A 111 4.66 -13.73 7.50
C ASN A 111 3.66 -14.85 7.82
N LYS A 112 4.14 -15.91 8.47
CA LYS A 112 3.32 -17.08 8.80
C LYS A 112 2.16 -16.76 9.74
N ASN A 113 2.22 -15.63 10.44
CA ASN A 113 1.16 -15.18 11.33
C ASN A 113 0.15 -14.27 10.61
N GLY A 114 0.28 -14.11 9.29
CA GLY A 114 -0.62 -13.27 8.51
C GLY A 114 -0.36 -11.78 8.69
N LYS A 115 0.85 -11.39 9.09
CA LYS A 115 1.22 -9.99 9.30
C LYS A 115 2.14 -9.52 8.18
N ALA A 116 1.91 -8.31 7.69
CA ALA A 116 2.75 -7.71 6.65
C ALA A 116 4.08 -7.27 7.25
N ASP A 117 5.21 -7.69 6.64
CA ASP A 117 6.53 -7.35 7.14
C ASP A 117 7.45 -6.74 6.09
N LEU A 118 7.05 -6.72 4.83
CA LEU A 118 7.87 -6.17 3.76
C LEU A 118 6.98 -5.69 2.64
N VAL A 119 7.30 -4.52 2.07
CA VAL A 119 6.61 -4.02 0.90
C VAL A 119 7.61 -3.44 -0.09
N PHE A 120 7.40 -3.76 -1.37
CA PHE A 120 8.04 -3.08 -2.49
C PHE A 120 6.97 -2.27 -3.21
N GLN A 121 7.21 -0.98 -3.38
CA GLN A 121 6.28 -0.10 -4.07
C GLN A 121 6.89 0.39 -5.37
N TYR A 122 6.13 0.27 -6.44
CA TYR A 122 6.48 0.82 -7.75
C TYR A 122 5.39 1.80 -8.16
N LYS A 123 5.78 2.94 -8.70
CA LYS A 123 4.80 3.95 -9.07
C LYS A 123 5.21 4.66 -10.35
N ARG A 124 4.22 5.17 -11.05
CA ARG A 124 4.42 6.06 -12.20
C ARG A 124 3.33 7.12 -12.19
N PRO A 125 3.58 8.29 -12.80
CA PRO A 125 2.57 9.34 -12.86
C PRO A 125 1.28 8.82 -13.49
N GLY A 126 0.16 9.30 -13.00
CA GLY A 126 -1.13 8.99 -13.56
C GLY A 126 -1.26 9.53 -14.97
N THR A 127 -1.97 8.82 -15.80
CA THR A 127 -2.22 9.25 -17.17
C THR A 127 -3.40 10.20 -17.17
N PRO A 128 -3.26 11.39 -17.74
CA PRO A 128 -4.41 12.28 -17.85
C PRO A 128 -5.53 11.63 -18.69
N PRO A 129 -6.77 11.93 -18.39
CA PRO A 129 -7.90 11.33 -19.12
C PRO A 129 -8.08 11.82 -20.54
N MET A 130 -7.09 12.44 -21.10
CA MET A 130 -7.16 12.95 -22.43
C MET A 130 -7.23 11.88 -23.53
N ARG A 131 -7.14 10.65 -23.10
CA ARG A 131 -7.32 9.56 -24.02
C ARG A 131 -8.72 9.40 -24.48
N SER A 132 -9.57 10.11 -23.93
CA SER A 132 -10.91 10.09 -24.40
C SER A 132 -10.88 10.44 -25.86
N LYS A 133 -11.40 9.87 -26.45
CA LYS A 133 -11.42 10.23 -27.79
C LYS A 133 -12.66 9.96 -28.26
#